data_9cec87fe9484f874bdccb4a18af6d175
#
_entry.id   9cec87fe9484f874bdccb4a18af6d175
#
_cell.length_a   1.000
_cell.length_b   1.000
_cell.length_c   1.000
_cell.angle_alpha   90.00
_cell.angle_beta   90.00
_cell.angle_gamma   90.00
#
_symmetry.space_group_name_H-M   'P 1'
#
loop_
_entity.id
_entity.type
_entity.pdbx_description
1 polymer ?
#
loop_
_entity_poly.entity_id
_entity_poly.type
_entity_poly.pdbx_seq_one_letter_code
_entity_poly.pdbx_strand_id
1 'polypeptide(L)'
;MGDTKKRLLSGLQPSGELTIGNYCGGIRQFLEYQKEYDSFLFVPDMHTITVPQSDPKMIQERIRRFANLYLACGLDPENCTFYIQSEVPATNQLAWILECYTYMGELSRMTQFKAKSEKQTNVGCGLFTYPVLMAADIILYDSNVVPVGIDQKQHVELARDIAVRMNNRYGDLFVVPEPIIPKVGAKIKDLQDPTKKMSKSAEDPSGIIFLLDSENDIKKKINRAVTDNDGLVAFDEERKPGISNLITLYSALSGTPLQKAIDHFTGMTRYGDFKKEVLEVVYETLRPIQAEYARLSQSDYVDEVLNRGRDRANEIANRKYDLVRRAVGFGR
;
A
#
# COMPACT_ATOMS: atom_id res chain seq x y z
N MET A 1 26.71 14.23 16.45
CA MET A 1 25.89 14.23 15.21
C MET A 1 24.84 13.19 15.47
N GLY A 2 23.58 13.58 15.69
CA GLY A 2 22.49 12.63 15.88
C GLY A 2 22.35 11.79 14.61
N ASP A 3 22.21 10.49 14.77
CA ASP A 3 21.98 9.54 13.68
C ASP A 3 20.70 9.95 12.95
N THR A 4 20.83 10.55 11.76
CA THR A 4 19.66 10.92 10.96
C THR A 4 18.99 9.64 10.50
N LYS A 5 17.72 9.44 10.89
CA LYS A 5 16.94 8.27 10.48
C LYS A 5 17.03 8.09 8.96
N LYS A 6 17.20 6.87 8.49
CA LYS A 6 17.08 6.53 7.07
C LYS A 6 15.69 6.90 6.57
N ARG A 7 15.61 7.36 5.33
CA ARG A 7 14.33 7.74 4.71
C ARG A 7 13.68 6.56 4.04
N LEU A 8 12.39 6.42 4.31
CA LEU A 8 11.52 5.42 3.71
C LEU A 8 10.44 6.11 2.88
N LEU A 9 10.20 5.62 1.67
CA LEU A 9 9.09 6.09 0.84
C LEU A 9 8.16 4.92 0.53
N SER A 10 6.85 5.16 0.67
CA SER A 10 5.81 4.22 0.25
C SER A 10 4.63 4.94 -0.36
N GLY A 11 4.09 4.39 -1.43
CA GLY A 11 2.89 4.88 -2.08
C GLY A 11 1.82 3.80 -2.13
N LEU A 12 0.58 4.16 -1.81
CA LEU A 12 -0.54 3.23 -1.83
C LEU A 12 -1.66 3.78 -2.69
N GLN A 13 -1.92 3.11 -3.81
CA GLN A 13 -2.94 3.55 -4.77
C GLN A 13 -4.35 3.63 -4.14
N PRO A 14 -5.06 4.75 -4.31
CA PRO A 14 -6.43 4.94 -3.83
C PRO A 14 -7.43 4.20 -4.72
N SER A 15 -7.19 2.91 -4.97
CA SER A 15 -8.01 2.06 -5.83
C SER A 15 -8.95 1.21 -4.98
N GLY A 16 -10.25 1.49 -5.01
CA GLY A 16 -11.28 0.74 -4.33
C GLY A 16 -11.28 0.91 -2.80
N GLU A 17 -12.12 0.13 -2.13
CA GLU A 17 -12.19 0.10 -0.67
C GLU A 17 -11.07 -0.75 -0.07
N LEU A 18 -10.58 -0.36 1.11
CA LEU A 18 -9.57 -1.13 1.81
C LEU A 18 -10.20 -2.30 2.56
N THR A 19 -9.57 -3.46 2.42
CA THR A 19 -10.00 -4.70 3.08
C THR A 19 -9.20 -4.94 4.35
N ILE A 20 -9.72 -5.79 5.24
CA ILE A 20 -8.98 -6.27 6.42
C ILE A 20 -7.67 -6.97 6.02
N GLY A 21 -7.62 -7.60 4.83
CA GLY A 21 -6.40 -8.17 4.27
C GLY A 21 -5.36 -7.10 3.90
N ASN A 22 -5.78 -5.91 3.43
CA ASN A 22 -4.87 -4.78 3.21
C ASN A 22 -4.34 -4.23 4.54
N TYR A 23 -5.19 -4.17 5.56
CA TYR A 23 -4.79 -3.74 6.90
C TYR A 23 -3.73 -4.67 7.51
N CYS A 24 -4.00 -5.98 7.54
CA CYS A 24 -3.07 -6.98 8.09
C CYS A 24 -1.76 -7.09 7.29
N GLY A 25 -1.84 -6.96 5.96
CA GLY A 25 -0.70 -7.23 5.08
C GLY A 25 0.19 -6.04 4.78
N GLY A 26 -0.31 -4.81 4.90
CA GLY A 26 0.44 -3.62 4.47
C GLY A 26 0.35 -2.45 5.44
N ILE A 27 -0.88 -2.04 5.83
CA ILE A 27 -1.06 -0.82 6.64
C ILE A 27 -0.36 -0.97 7.99
N ARG A 28 -0.62 -2.04 8.73
CA ARG A 28 0.03 -2.30 10.05
C ARG A 28 1.55 -2.27 9.98
N GLN A 29 2.12 -2.81 8.91
CA GLN A 29 3.57 -2.82 8.75
C GLN A 29 4.11 -1.41 8.51
N PHE A 30 3.38 -0.60 7.74
CA PHE A 30 3.75 0.81 7.55
C PHE A 30 3.69 1.59 8.87
N LEU A 31 2.70 1.31 9.73
CA LEU A 31 2.60 1.92 11.06
C LEU A 31 3.83 1.59 11.96
N GLU A 32 4.47 0.46 11.76
CA GLU A 32 5.74 0.16 12.46
C GLU A 32 6.90 0.92 11.81
N TYR A 33 6.97 0.97 10.48
CA TYR A 33 8.04 1.70 9.78
C TYR A 33 8.07 3.20 10.11
N GLN A 34 6.94 3.85 10.30
CA GLN A 34 6.92 5.28 10.68
C GLN A 34 7.62 5.57 12.02
N LYS A 35 7.79 4.58 12.89
CA LYS A 35 8.52 4.72 14.16
C LYS A 35 10.04 4.67 13.96
N GLU A 36 10.51 3.92 12.96
CA GLU A 36 11.92 3.61 12.73
C GLU A 36 12.58 4.53 11.71
N TYR A 37 11.81 4.99 10.71
CA TYR A 37 12.32 5.76 9.56
C TYR A 37 11.80 7.20 9.56
N ASP A 38 12.50 8.10 8.83
CA ASP A 38 11.93 9.35 8.32
C ASP A 38 11.00 8.98 7.16
N SER A 39 9.73 8.78 7.46
CA SER A 39 8.77 8.13 6.57
C SER A 39 8.02 9.14 5.71
N PHE A 40 7.99 8.84 4.41
CA PHE A 40 7.16 9.53 3.42
C PHE A 40 6.12 8.55 2.90
N LEU A 41 4.85 8.88 3.12
CA LEU A 41 3.73 8.16 2.54
C LEU A 41 2.99 9.09 1.60
N PHE A 42 2.69 8.62 0.40
CA PHE A 42 1.94 9.45 -0.53
C PHE A 42 0.79 8.69 -1.19
N VAL A 43 -0.20 9.46 -1.63
CA VAL A 43 -1.31 8.97 -2.46
C VAL A 43 -0.90 9.14 -3.92
N PRO A 44 -0.58 8.05 -4.66
CA PRO A 44 -0.10 8.11 -6.03
C PRO A 44 -1.26 8.30 -7.03
N ASP A 45 -1.90 9.44 -6.99
CA ASP A 45 -3.07 9.77 -7.80
C ASP A 45 -2.71 9.89 -9.30
N MET A 46 -1.53 10.38 -9.66
CA MET A 46 -1.09 10.43 -11.06
C MET A 46 -0.97 9.05 -11.69
N HIS A 47 -0.59 8.02 -10.92
CA HIS A 47 -0.55 6.65 -11.42
C HIS A 47 -1.95 6.08 -11.72
N THR A 48 -3.01 6.66 -11.16
CA THR A 48 -4.37 6.17 -11.41
C THR A 48 -4.85 6.41 -12.84
N ILE A 49 -4.36 7.45 -13.51
CA ILE A 49 -4.77 7.82 -14.87
C ILE A 49 -3.99 7.06 -15.96
N THR A 50 -3.04 6.21 -15.60
CA THR A 50 -2.34 5.31 -16.56
C THR A 50 -3.32 4.31 -17.23
N VAL A 51 -4.46 4.09 -16.58
CA VAL A 51 -5.61 3.39 -17.14
C VAL A 51 -6.76 4.40 -17.17
N PRO A 52 -7.48 4.56 -18.32
CA PRO A 52 -8.55 5.53 -18.44
C PRO A 52 -9.58 5.42 -17.30
N GLN A 53 -9.88 6.56 -16.67
CA GLN A 53 -10.90 6.68 -15.64
C GLN A 53 -12.15 7.32 -16.20
N SER A 54 -13.32 6.80 -15.80
CA SER A 54 -14.60 7.27 -16.34
C SER A 54 -15.10 8.59 -15.73
N ASP A 55 -14.72 8.89 -14.49
CA ASP A 55 -15.20 10.07 -13.76
C ASP A 55 -14.10 10.70 -12.88
N PRO A 56 -13.66 11.94 -13.19
CA PRO A 56 -12.66 12.67 -12.39
C PRO A 56 -13.10 12.94 -10.95
N LYS A 57 -14.39 13.17 -10.69
CA LYS A 57 -14.89 13.41 -9.33
C LYS A 57 -14.68 12.21 -8.42
N MET A 58 -14.84 11.01 -8.96
CA MET A 58 -14.57 9.79 -8.22
C MET A 58 -13.10 9.65 -7.79
N ILE A 59 -12.17 10.22 -8.53
CA ILE A 59 -10.74 10.19 -8.15
C ILE A 59 -10.54 11.04 -6.91
N GLN A 60 -11.06 12.27 -6.88
CA GLN A 60 -10.93 13.18 -5.73
C GLN A 60 -11.58 12.62 -4.48
N GLU A 61 -12.80 12.07 -4.59
CA GLU A 61 -13.49 11.43 -3.47
C GLU A 61 -12.71 10.23 -2.93
N ARG A 62 -12.14 9.40 -3.82
CA ARG A 62 -11.32 8.25 -3.44
C ARG A 62 -10.04 8.68 -2.73
N ILE A 63 -9.37 9.71 -3.21
CA ILE A 63 -8.15 10.26 -2.57
C ILE A 63 -8.46 10.69 -1.14
N ARG A 64 -9.49 11.52 -0.94
CA ARG A 64 -9.88 12.02 0.38
C ARG A 64 -10.32 10.88 1.31
N ARG A 65 -11.16 9.96 0.83
CA ARG A 65 -11.59 8.79 1.60
C ARG A 65 -10.40 7.91 2.01
N PHE A 66 -9.47 7.75 1.11
CA PHE A 66 -8.26 6.96 1.34
C PHE A 66 -7.35 7.62 2.38
N ALA A 67 -7.06 8.92 2.26
CA ALA A 67 -6.28 9.67 3.23
C ALA A 67 -6.89 9.59 4.63
N ASN A 68 -8.20 9.80 4.72
CA ASN A 68 -8.97 9.71 5.94
C ASN A 68 -8.84 8.32 6.60
N LEU A 69 -8.94 7.27 5.80
CA LEU A 69 -8.86 5.89 6.31
C LEU A 69 -7.46 5.53 6.81
N TYR A 70 -6.40 6.05 6.16
CA TYR A 70 -5.02 5.85 6.64
C TYR A 70 -4.77 6.49 7.99
N LEU A 71 -5.23 7.71 8.19
CA LEU A 71 -5.17 8.39 9.49
C LEU A 71 -5.98 7.63 10.53
N ALA A 72 -7.17 7.17 10.18
CA ALA A 72 -8.01 6.37 11.07
C ALA A 72 -7.37 5.02 11.46
N CYS A 73 -6.55 4.44 10.59
CA CYS A 73 -5.78 3.23 10.89
C CYS A 73 -4.56 3.48 11.80
N GLY A 74 -4.25 4.73 12.15
CA GLY A 74 -3.16 5.08 13.07
C GLY A 74 -1.91 5.65 12.40
N LEU A 75 -2.02 6.14 11.15
CA LEU A 75 -0.95 6.94 10.56
C LEU A 75 -0.75 8.20 11.41
N ASP A 76 0.47 8.40 11.91
CA ASP A 76 0.85 9.53 12.72
C ASP A 76 1.52 10.62 11.88
N PRO A 77 0.84 11.75 11.62
CA PRO A 77 1.38 12.83 10.79
C PRO A 77 2.56 13.59 11.43
N GLU A 78 2.84 13.37 12.71
CA GLU A 78 4.04 13.91 13.36
C GLU A 78 5.29 13.05 13.06
N ASN A 79 5.10 11.77 12.76
CA ASN A 79 6.15 10.81 12.44
C ASN A 79 6.20 10.42 10.96
N CYS A 80 5.28 10.95 10.13
CA CYS A 80 5.20 10.65 8.71
C CYS A 80 4.84 11.88 7.89
N THR A 81 5.54 12.12 6.78
CA THR A 81 5.13 13.09 5.77
C THR A 81 4.07 12.44 4.88
N PHE A 82 2.82 12.87 5.02
CA PHE A 82 1.71 12.32 4.26
C PHE A 82 1.16 13.34 3.27
N TYR A 83 1.17 13.03 1.96
CA TYR A 83 0.86 13.99 0.90
C TYR A 83 0.24 13.33 -0.33
N ILE A 84 -0.28 14.16 -1.25
CA ILE A 84 -0.80 13.72 -2.56
C ILE A 84 0.28 13.97 -3.62
N GLN A 85 0.55 12.98 -4.46
CA GLN A 85 1.62 13.00 -5.46
C GLN A 85 1.50 14.18 -6.43
N SER A 86 0.30 14.44 -6.95
CA SER A 86 0.08 15.53 -7.92
C SER A 86 0.30 16.93 -7.36
N GLU A 87 0.36 17.08 -6.03
CA GLU A 87 0.64 18.36 -5.38
C GLU A 87 2.14 18.68 -5.26
N VAL A 88 3.00 17.80 -5.80
CA VAL A 88 4.47 17.99 -5.84
C VAL A 88 4.95 18.03 -7.30
N PRO A 89 4.93 19.22 -7.95
CA PRO A 89 5.27 19.36 -9.38
C PRO A 89 6.69 18.91 -9.74
N ALA A 90 7.64 18.97 -8.80
CA ALA A 90 9.01 18.53 -8.99
C ALA A 90 9.11 17.05 -9.39
N THR A 91 8.13 16.22 -9.01
CA THR A 91 8.05 14.80 -9.43
C THR A 91 7.98 14.68 -10.94
N ASN A 92 7.06 15.41 -11.60
CA ASN A 92 6.91 15.39 -13.05
C ASN A 92 8.13 15.98 -13.77
N GLN A 93 8.68 17.05 -13.22
CA GLN A 93 9.86 17.72 -13.78
C GLN A 93 11.08 16.79 -13.72
N LEU A 94 11.25 16.07 -12.62
CA LEU A 94 12.31 15.07 -12.50
C LEU A 94 12.03 13.87 -13.43
N ALA A 95 10.80 13.38 -13.48
CA ALA A 95 10.42 12.25 -14.35
C ALA A 95 10.81 12.50 -15.79
N TRP A 96 10.56 13.69 -16.33
CA TRP A 96 11.00 14.07 -17.69
C TRP A 96 12.52 13.93 -17.86
N ILE A 97 13.31 14.41 -16.90
CA ILE A 97 14.77 14.27 -16.96
C ILE A 97 15.14 12.78 -16.97
N LEU A 98 14.55 12.00 -16.06
CA LEU A 98 14.86 10.56 -15.95
C LEU A 98 14.45 9.76 -17.19
N GLU A 99 13.34 10.13 -17.86
CA GLU A 99 12.92 9.52 -19.13
C GLU A 99 13.99 9.67 -20.20
N CYS A 100 14.70 10.82 -20.24
CA CYS A 100 15.81 11.03 -21.18
C CYS A 100 17.03 10.13 -20.87
N TYR A 101 17.13 9.54 -19.70
CA TYR A 101 18.19 8.64 -19.26
C TYR A 101 17.73 7.20 -19.06
N THR A 102 16.48 6.88 -19.43
CA THR A 102 15.93 5.52 -19.37
C THR A 102 15.82 4.94 -20.76
N TYR A 103 16.22 3.69 -20.94
CA TYR A 103 16.21 3.07 -22.27
C TYR A 103 14.90 2.37 -22.58
N MET A 104 14.43 2.50 -23.84
CA MET A 104 13.23 1.85 -24.35
C MET A 104 13.22 0.33 -24.06
N GLY A 105 14.39 -0.31 -24.18
CA GLY A 105 14.55 -1.74 -23.90
C GLY A 105 14.35 -2.11 -22.42
N GLU A 106 14.61 -1.22 -21.48
CA GLU A 106 14.34 -1.43 -20.05
C GLU A 106 12.84 -1.42 -19.80
N LEU A 107 12.15 -0.40 -20.30
CA LEU A 107 10.70 -0.24 -20.12
C LEU A 107 9.90 -1.37 -20.82
N SER A 108 10.30 -1.78 -22.01
CA SER A 108 9.62 -2.86 -22.74
C SER A 108 9.74 -4.23 -22.07
N ARG A 109 10.73 -4.43 -21.19
CA ARG A 109 10.90 -5.65 -20.40
C ARG A 109 10.16 -5.65 -19.08
N MET A 110 9.53 -4.52 -18.68
CA MET A 110 8.78 -4.44 -17.43
C MET A 110 7.59 -5.43 -17.42
N THR A 111 7.57 -6.31 -16.44
CA THR A 111 6.55 -7.37 -16.33
C THR A 111 5.15 -6.82 -16.18
N GLN A 112 5.00 -5.76 -15.39
CA GLN A 112 3.71 -5.09 -15.19
C GLN A 112 3.22 -4.37 -16.44
N PHE A 113 4.11 -3.80 -17.26
CA PHE A 113 3.75 -3.24 -18.56
C PHE A 113 3.18 -4.31 -19.48
N LYS A 114 3.87 -5.45 -19.63
CA LYS A 114 3.40 -6.57 -20.46
C LYS A 114 2.03 -7.05 -20.03
N ALA A 115 1.86 -7.37 -18.74
CA ALA A 115 0.61 -7.90 -18.21
C ALA A 115 -0.60 -6.93 -18.33
N LYS A 116 -0.35 -5.62 -18.26
CA LYS A 116 -1.42 -4.61 -18.37
C LYS A 116 -1.71 -4.23 -19.82
N SER A 117 -0.70 -4.18 -20.70
CA SER A 117 -0.87 -3.85 -22.11
C SER A 117 -1.67 -4.92 -22.88
N GLU A 118 -1.49 -6.21 -22.54
CA GLU A 118 -2.27 -7.31 -23.12
C GLU A 118 -3.79 -7.18 -22.90
N LYS A 119 -4.19 -6.45 -21.87
CA LYS A 119 -5.62 -6.25 -21.51
C LYS A 119 -6.24 -4.99 -22.14
N GLN A 120 -5.49 -4.24 -22.94
CA GLN A 120 -5.94 -2.97 -23.50
C GLN A 120 -5.88 -3.00 -25.03
N THR A 121 -6.95 -2.50 -25.66
CA THR A 121 -6.99 -2.31 -27.13
C THR A 121 -6.06 -1.18 -27.57
N ASN A 122 -5.99 -0.09 -26.80
CA ASN A 122 -5.12 1.05 -27.03
C ASN A 122 -4.26 1.29 -25.81
N VAL A 123 -2.95 1.14 -25.95
CA VAL A 123 -1.98 1.32 -24.88
C VAL A 123 -1.48 2.75 -24.88
N GLY A 124 -1.81 3.51 -23.82
CA GLY A 124 -1.31 4.89 -23.64
C GLY A 124 0.17 4.93 -23.28
N CYS A 125 0.86 6.00 -23.71
CA CYS A 125 2.29 6.20 -23.38
C CYS A 125 2.53 6.19 -21.87
N GLY A 126 1.61 6.73 -21.06
CA GLY A 126 1.72 6.73 -19.60
C GLY A 126 1.83 5.33 -18.99
N LEU A 127 1.21 4.30 -19.60
CA LEU A 127 1.38 2.91 -19.16
C LEU A 127 2.79 2.37 -19.46
N PHE A 128 3.45 2.90 -20.46
CA PHE A 128 4.84 2.53 -20.80
C PHE A 128 5.85 3.26 -19.92
N THR A 129 5.61 4.55 -19.61
CA THR A 129 6.58 5.42 -18.91
C THR A 129 6.34 5.55 -17.40
N TYR A 130 5.19 5.10 -16.84
CA TYR A 130 4.94 5.22 -15.40
C TYR A 130 6.04 4.61 -14.49
N PRO A 131 6.84 3.60 -14.89
CA PRO A 131 7.95 3.13 -14.07
C PRO A 131 9.02 4.21 -13.83
N VAL A 132 9.17 5.15 -14.77
CA VAL A 132 10.09 6.29 -14.62
C VAL A 132 9.49 7.35 -13.70
N LEU A 133 8.18 7.59 -13.76
CA LEU A 133 7.48 8.43 -12.80
C LEU A 133 7.63 7.86 -11.37
N MET A 134 7.48 6.55 -11.20
CA MET A 134 7.71 5.89 -9.92
C MET A 134 9.19 6.00 -9.47
N ALA A 135 10.14 5.92 -10.39
CA ALA A 135 11.54 6.17 -10.06
C ALA A 135 11.74 7.61 -9.57
N ALA A 136 11.10 8.59 -10.21
CA ALA A 136 11.12 9.99 -9.77
C ALA A 136 10.53 10.16 -8.36
N ASP A 137 9.38 9.54 -8.06
CA ASP A 137 8.82 9.52 -6.71
C ASP A 137 9.85 9.08 -5.66
N ILE A 138 10.60 8.02 -5.97
CA ILE A 138 11.53 7.38 -5.03
C ILE A 138 12.78 8.23 -4.81
N ILE A 139 13.47 8.63 -5.91
CA ILE A 139 14.79 9.25 -5.80
C ILE A 139 14.74 10.76 -5.52
N LEU A 140 13.59 11.39 -5.74
CA LEU A 140 13.38 12.82 -5.45
C LEU A 140 13.57 13.15 -3.96
N TYR A 141 13.28 12.19 -3.10
CA TYR A 141 13.38 12.32 -1.65
C TYR A 141 14.65 11.70 -1.05
N ASP A 142 15.61 11.25 -1.86
CA ASP A 142 16.77 10.48 -1.38
C ASP A 142 16.35 9.30 -0.50
N SER A 143 15.34 8.57 -0.92
CA SER A 143 14.81 7.43 -0.18
C SER A 143 15.84 6.32 -0.08
N ASN A 144 16.18 5.90 1.14
CA ASN A 144 17.12 4.80 1.37
C ASN A 144 16.45 3.46 1.12
N VAL A 145 15.15 3.35 1.50
CA VAL A 145 14.40 2.10 1.49
C VAL A 145 13.00 2.30 0.95
N VAL A 146 12.52 1.32 0.19
CA VAL A 146 11.18 1.32 -0.41
C VAL A 146 10.52 -0.03 -0.15
N PRO A 147 9.55 -0.12 0.78
CA PRO A 147 8.81 -1.34 1.02
C PRO A 147 7.85 -1.60 -0.15
N VAL A 148 8.04 -2.73 -0.83
CA VAL A 148 7.26 -3.11 -2.00
C VAL A 148 6.93 -4.61 -2.01
N GLY A 149 5.81 -4.97 -2.61
CA GLY A 149 5.53 -6.36 -2.97
C GLY A 149 6.52 -6.88 -4.01
N ILE A 150 6.66 -8.20 -4.08
CA ILE A 150 7.59 -8.86 -5.01
C ILE A 150 7.35 -8.46 -6.47
N ASP A 151 6.09 -8.20 -6.85
CA ASP A 151 5.67 -7.77 -8.17
C ASP A 151 6.10 -6.33 -8.51
N GLN A 152 6.43 -5.50 -7.51
CA GLN A 152 6.91 -4.12 -7.66
C GLN A 152 8.44 -4.01 -7.50
N LYS A 153 9.13 -5.08 -7.14
CA LYS A 153 10.58 -5.08 -6.96
C LYS A 153 11.32 -4.57 -8.20
N GLN A 154 10.89 -4.99 -9.39
CA GLN A 154 11.49 -4.58 -10.66
C GLN A 154 11.43 -3.06 -10.90
N HIS A 155 10.40 -2.37 -10.39
CA HIS A 155 10.32 -0.91 -10.48
C HIS A 155 11.36 -0.21 -9.60
N VAL A 156 11.61 -0.73 -8.40
CA VAL A 156 12.65 -0.20 -7.52
C VAL A 156 14.05 -0.48 -8.11
N GLU A 157 14.24 -1.64 -8.73
CA GLU A 157 15.48 -1.97 -9.45
C GLU A 157 15.72 -1.00 -10.62
N LEU A 158 14.68 -0.64 -11.38
CA LEU A 158 14.78 0.39 -12.42
C LEU A 158 15.20 1.75 -11.83
N ALA A 159 14.59 2.16 -10.71
CA ALA A 159 14.95 3.40 -10.02
C ALA A 159 16.43 3.41 -9.57
N ARG A 160 16.94 2.27 -9.09
CA ARG A 160 18.35 2.06 -8.75
C ARG A 160 19.27 2.24 -9.97
N ASP A 161 18.92 1.58 -11.07
CA ASP A 161 19.71 1.62 -12.31
C ASP A 161 19.80 3.05 -12.86
N ILE A 162 18.69 3.79 -12.82
CA ILE A 162 18.63 5.20 -13.23
C ILE A 162 19.48 6.06 -12.28
N ALA A 163 19.34 5.88 -10.97
CA ALA A 163 20.12 6.64 -9.97
C ALA A 163 21.63 6.42 -10.15
N VAL A 164 22.06 5.16 -10.30
CA VAL A 164 23.48 4.80 -10.55
C VAL A 164 23.98 5.42 -11.87
N ARG A 165 23.19 5.33 -12.94
CA ARG A 165 23.52 5.91 -14.25
C ARG A 165 23.71 7.41 -14.19
N MET A 166 22.82 8.10 -13.50
CA MET A 166 22.89 9.56 -13.31
C MET A 166 24.08 9.96 -12.43
N ASN A 167 24.31 9.22 -11.34
CA ASN A 167 25.46 9.44 -10.46
C ASN A 167 26.78 9.26 -11.18
N ASN A 168 26.92 8.23 -12.01
CA ASN A 168 28.14 7.99 -12.82
C ASN A 168 28.40 9.13 -13.82
N ARG A 169 27.37 9.81 -14.28
CA ARG A 169 27.49 10.89 -15.28
C ARG A 169 27.69 12.27 -14.68
N TYR A 170 27.03 12.55 -13.55
CA TYR A 170 26.90 13.91 -12.99
C TYR A 170 27.43 14.04 -11.56
N GLY A 171 28.02 13.00 -11.00
CA GLY A 171 28.43 12.95 -9.60
C GLY A 171 27.29 12.48 -8.67
N ASP A 172 27.51 12.53 -7.37
CA ASP A 172 26.60 12.00 -6.34
C ASP A 172 25.30 12.81 -6.22
N LEU A 173 24.42 12.66 -7.22
CA LEU A 173 23.12 13.36 -7.25
C LEU A 173 22.06 12.68 -6.39
N PHE A 174 22.02 11.34 -6.37
CA PHE A 174 20.94 10.56 -5.80
C PHE A 174 21.45 9.50 -4.81
N VAL A 175 20.70 9.30 -3.74
CA VAL A 175 20.79 8.08 -2.94
C VAL A 175 20.23 6.92 -3.76
N VAL A 176 20.95 5.80 -3.81
CA VAL A 176 20.49 4.59 -4.50
C VAL A 176 19.53 3.83 -3.58
N PRO A 177 18.24 3.71 -3.90
CA PRO A 177 17.25 3.12 -3.00
C PRO A 177 17.39 1.59 -2.92
N GLU A 178 16.98 1.00 -1.78
CA GLU A 178 16.94 -0.45 -1.58
C GLU A 178 15.48 -0.92 -1.46
N PRO A 179 15.05 -1.96 -2.20
CA PRO A 179 13.73 -2.55 -2.01
C PRO A 179 13.71 -3.36 -0.70
N ILE A 180 12.74 -3.09 0.16
CA ILE A 180 12.41 -3.99 1.26
C ILE A 180 11.19 -4.81 0.83
N ILE A 181 11.38 -6.14 0.78
CA ILE A 181 10.24 -7.03 0.67
C ILE A 181 9.73 -7.25 2.08
N PRO A 182 8.55 -6.71 2.42
CA PRO A 182 7.99 -6.86 3.74
C PRO A 182 7.95 -8.34 4.13
N LYS A 183 8.34 -8.65 5.36
CA LYS A 183 8.03 -9.97 5.93
C LYS A 183 6.55 -10.17 5.74
N VAL A 184 6.17 -11.24 5.04
CA VAL A 184 4.80 -11.49 4.62
C VAL A 184 3.89 -11.35 5.83
N GLY A 185 3.15 -10.25 5.93
CA GLY A 185 2.04 -10.13 6.86
C GLY A 185 1.05 -11.26 6.56
N ALA A 186 0.20 -11.59 7.50
CA ALA A 186 -0.76 -12.67 7.33
C ALA A 186 -1.47 -12.54 5.96
N LYS A 187 -1.33 -13.56 5.12
CA LYS A 187 -2.02 -13.63 3.83
C LYS A 187 -3.47 -14.00 4.08
N ILE A 188 -4.30 -13.01 4.37
CA ILE A 188 -5.73 -13.24 4.54
C ILE A 188 -6.33 -13.58 3.18
N LYS A 189 -7.02 -14.71 3.15
CA LYS A 189 -7.69 -15.23 1.96
C LYS A 189 -9.17 -14.85 1.97
N ASP A 190 -9.83 -14.97 0.82
CA ASP A 190 -11.27 -14.79 0.68
C ASP A 190 -12.03 -15.76 1.58
N LEU A 191 -13.09 -15.30 2.24
CA LEU A 191 -13.86 -16.13 3.19
C LEU A 191 -14.76 -17.17 2.49
N GLN A 192 -15.11 -16.93 1.22
CA GLN A 192 -15.93 -17.87 0.42
C GLN A 192 -15.06 -18.77 -0.46
N ASP A 193 -13.88 -18.27 -0.90
CA ASP A 193 -12.90 -19.04 -1.67
C ASP A 193 -11.50 -18.92 -1.04
N PRO A 194 -11.20 -19.71 0.01
CA PRO A 194 -9.93 -19.60 0.73
C PRO A 194 -8.71 -20.11 -0.08
N THR A 195 -8.86 -20.44 -1.34
CA THR A 195 -7.74 -20.66 -2.27
C THR A 195 -7.21 -19.34 -2.85
N LYS A 196 -8.04 -18.28 -2.85
CA LYS A 196 -7.72 -16.96 -3.37
C LYS A 196 -7.36 -15.99 -2.25
N LYS A 197 -6.48 -15.03 -2.57
CA LYS A 197 -6.20 -13.91 -1.65
C LYS A 197 -7.44 -13.01 -1.56
N MET A 198 -7.77 -12.52 -0.35
CA MET A 198 -8.79 -11.48 -0.18
C MET A 198 -8.42 -10.24 -1.00
N SER A 199 -9.23 -9.93 -2.00
CA SER A 199 -8.95 -8.86 -2.97
C SER A 199 -10.14 -7.92 -3.08
N LYS A 200 -9.87 -6.61 -3.04
CA LYS A 200 -10.87 -5.56 -3.25
C LYS A 200 -11.52 -5.56 -4.63
N SER A 201 -10.93 -6.24 -5.60
CA SER A 201 -11.44 -6.39 -6.97
C SER A 201 -12.11 -7.74 -7.22
N ALA A 202 -12.47 -8.49 -6.18
CA ALA A 202 -13.24 -9.72 -6.34
C ALA A 202 -14.62 -9.42 -6.93
N GLU A 203 -15.09 -10.28 -7.82
CA GLU A 203 -16.42 -10.15 -8.42
C GLU A 203 -17.54 -10.33 -7.39
N ASP A 204 -17.35 -11.25 -6.42
CA ASP A 204 -18.24 -11.44 -5.29
C ASP A 204 -17.63 -10.84 -4.01
N PRO A 205 -18.21 -9.76 -3.45
CA PRO A 205 -17.73 -9.15 -2.22
C PRO A 205 -18.15 -9.91 -0.95
N SER A 206 -18.92 -10.99 -1.06
CA SER A 206 -19.45 -11.72 0.12
C SER A 206 -18.36 -12.38 0.96
N GLY A 207 -17.19 -12.68 0.36
CA GLY A 207 -16.01 -13.22 1.03
C GLY A 207 -15.00 -12.15 1.49
N ILE A 208 -15.29 -10.87 1.27
CA ILE A 208 -14.36 -9.76 1.50
C ILE A 208 -14.85 -8.92 2.69
N ILE A 209 -14.03 -8.78 3.72
CA ILE A 209 -14.30 -7.83 4.82
C ILE A 209 -13.62 -6.50 4.47
N PHE A 210 -14.44 -5.45 4.27
CA PHE A 210 -13.95 -4.09 4.12
C PHE A 210 -13.82 -3.42 5.49
N LEU A 211 -12.88 -2.48 5.63
CA LEU A 211 -12.64 -1.81 6.92
C LEU A 211 -13.85 -1.00 7.41
N LEU A 212 -14.69 -0.55 6.49
CA LEU A 212 -15.90 0.24 6.78
C LEU A 212 -17.21 -0.55 6.65
N ASP A 213 -17.13 -1.88 6.62
CA ASP A 213 -18.33 -2.72 6.66
C ASP A 213 -19.10 -2.53 7.98
N SER A 214 -20.43 -2.57 7.91
CA SER A 214 -21.25 -2.57 9.13
C SER A 214 -21.00 -3.83 9.97
N GLU A 215 -21.20 -3.73 11.29
CA GLU A 215 -21.08 -4.90 12.18
C GLU A 215 -21.95 -6.07 11.71
N ASN A 216 -23.16 -5.77 11.20
CA ASN A 216 -24.07 -6.79 10.69
C ASN A 216 -23.50 -7.49 9.43
N ASP A 217 -22.85 -6.74 8.54
CA ASP A 217 -22.25 -7.32 7.33
C ASP A 217 -21.02 -8.13 7.69
N ILE A 218 -20.15 -7.66 8.58
CA ILE A 218 -19.01 -8.40 9.10
C ILE A 218 -19.48 -9.74 9.70
N LYS A 219 -20.51 -9.67 10.57
CA LYS A 219 -21.11 -10.87 11.19
C LYS A 219 -21.62 -11.87 10.15
N LYS A 220 -22.34 -11.39 9.13
CA LYS A 220 -22.83 -12.25 8.04
C LYS A 220 -21.69 -12.91 7.28
N LYS A 221 -20.65 -12.13 6.94
CA LYS A 221 -19.48 -12.62 6.18
C LYS A 221 -18.71 -13.68 6.95
N ILE A 222 -18.43 -13.48 8.24
CA ILE A 222 -17.72 -14.46 9.08
C ILE A 222 -18.57 -15.70 9.31
N ASN A 223 -19.86 -15.55 9.61
CA ASN A 223 -20.72 -16.70 9.82
C ASN A 223 -20.85 -17.58 8.56
N ARG A 224 -20.84 -16.96 7.38
CA ARG A 224 -20.91 -17.66 6.09
C ARG A 224 -19.54 -18.12 5.57
N ALA A 225 -18.42 -17.75 6.22
CA ALA A 225 -17.10 -18.20 5.82
C ALA A 225 -17.08 -19.73 5.66
N VAL A 226 -16.47 -20.18 4.58
CA VAL A 226 -16.40 -21.63 4.23
C VAL A 226 -15.67 -22.39 5.33
N THR A 227 -16.26 -23.51 5.74
CA THR A 227 -15.67 -24.50 6.64
C THR A 227 -15.93 -25.88 6.06
N ASP A 228 -15.26 -26.90 6.58
CA ASP A 228 -15.55 -28.32 6.23
C ASP A 228 -16.70 -28.87 7.05
N ASN A 229 -16.99 -30.19 6.86
CA ASN A 229 -18.05 -30.92 7.55
C ASN A 229 -17.52 -31.82 8.67
N ASP A 230 -16.23 -31.76 9.02
CA ASP A 230 -15.63 -32.68 10.01
C ASP A 230 -16.05 -32.34 11.44
N GLY A 231 -16.53 -31.10 11.68
CA GLY A 231 -16.93 -30.66 13.01
C GLY A 231 -15.75 -30.53 13.98
N LEU A 232 -14.54 -30.35 13.49
CA LEU A 232 -13.31 -30.23 14.31
C LEU A 232 -12.44 -29.10 13.79
N VAL A 233 -12.14 -28.11 14.63
CA VAL A 233 -11.21 -27.04 14.31
C VAL A 233 -9.78 -27.58 14.38
N ALA A 234 -9.08 -27.49 13.25
CA ALA A 234 -7.66 -27.79 13.13
C ALA A 234 -7.03 -26.95 12.03
N PHE A 235 -5.76 -26.63 12.17
CA PHE A 235 -5.01 -25.88 11.18
C PHE A 235 -4.42 -26.84 10.14
N ASP A 236 -4.92 -26.77 8.90
CA ASP A 236 -4.42 -27.50 7.74
C ASP A 236 -4.77 -26.67 6.50
N GLU A 237 -3.78 -26.07 5.88
CA GLU A 237 -4.01 -25.16 4.73
C GLU A 237 -4.52 -25.90 3.48
N GLU A 238 -4.27 -27.20 3.35
CA GLU A 238 -4.69 -28.00 2.21
C GLU A 238 -6.09 -28.60 2.41
N ARG A 239 -6.34 -29.19 3.59
CA ARG A 239 -7.57 -29.92 3.88
C ARG A 239 -8.65 -29.04 4.51
N LYS A 240 -8.24 -28.02 5.28
CA LYS A 240 -9.12 -27.10 6.03
C LYS A 240 -8.78 -25.62 5.73
N PRO A 241 -8.72 -25.21 4.45
CA PRO A 241 -8.22 -23.88 4.08
C PRO A 241 -9.05 -22.74 4.68
N GLY A 242 -10.38 -22.90 4.82
CA GLY A 242 -11.26 -21.90 5.40
C GLY A 242 -11.03 -21.70 6.89
N ILE A 243 -10.89 -22.80 7.65
CA ILE A 243 -10.60 -22.78 9.08
C ILE A 243 -9.20 -22.16 9.31
N SER A 244 -8.19 -22.63 8.56
CA SER A 244 -6.83 -22.12 8.63
C SER A 244 -6.76 -20.62 8.32
N ASN A 245 -7.57 -20.15 7.37
CA ASN A 245 -7.69 -18.72 7.07
C ASN A 245 -8.29 -17.92 8.23
N LEU A 246 -9.32 -18.41 8.89
CA LEU A 246 -9.93 -17.76 10.06
C LEU A 246 -8.98 -17.74 11.27
N ILE A 247 -8.21 -18.80 11.52
CA ILE A 247 -7.17 -18.85 12.56
C ILE A 247 -6.06 -17.82 12.22
N THR A 248 -5.66 -17.73 10.95
CA THR A 248 -4.68 -16.76 10.48
C THR A 248 -5.19 -15.33 10.66
N LEU A 249 -6.46 -15.06 10.36
CA LEU A 249 -7.10 -13.77 10.58
C LEU A 249 -7.10 -13.39 12.08
N TYR A 250 -7.51 -14.31 12.93
CA TYR A 250 -7.48 -14.13 14.39
C TYR A 250 -6.06 -13.80 14.88
N SER A 251 -5.07 -14.60 14.51
CA SER A 251 -3.67 -14.38 14.87
C SER A 251 -3.18 -12.99 14.42
N ALA A 252 -3.48 -12.63 13.17
CA ALA A 252 -3.05 -11.37 12.60
C ALA A 252 -3.65 -10.16 13.33
N LEU A 253 -4.91 -10.22 13.75
CA LEU A 253 -5.60 -9.09 14.38
C LEU A 253 -5.30 -8.99 15.87
N SER A 254 -5.35 -10.13 16.59
CA SER A 254 -5.10 -10.15 18.04
C SER A 254 -3.62 -9.93 18.42
N GLY A 255 -2.71 -10.04 17.44
CA GLY A 255 -1.26 -10.04 17.67
C GLY A 255 -0.74 -11.34 18.33
N THR A 256 -1.61 -12.34 18.51
CA THR A 256 -1.23 -13.64 19.02
C THR A 256 -0.37 -14.39 18.00
N PRO A 257 0.80 -14.91 18.33
CA PRO A 257 1.60 -15.73 17.42
C PRO A 257 0.77 -16.87 16.84
N LEU A 258 0.93 -17.13 15.52
CA LEU A 258 0.09 -18.10 14.79
C LEU A 258 0.03 -19.46 15.49
N GLN A 259 1.17 -19.99 16.00
CA GLN A 259 1.19 -21.26 16.69
C GLN A 259 0.30 -21.26 17.95
N LYS A 260 0.33 -20.16 18.73
CA LYS A 260 -0.54 -20.04 19.91
C LYS A 260 -2.03 -19.94 19.54
N ALA A 261 -2.34 -19.28 18.43
CA ALA A 261 -3.71 -19.24 17.92
C ALA A 261 -4.17 -20.64 17.45
N ILE A 262 -3.29 -21.40 16.81
CA ILE A 262 -3.54 -22.80 16.41
C ILE A 262 -3.82 -23.64 17.66
N ASP A 263 -2.95 -23.56 18.66
CA ASP A 263 -3.08 -24.34 19.90
C ASP A 263 -4.39 -23.99 20.64
N HIS A 264 -4.78 -22.71 20.65
CA HIS A 264 -6.03 -22.23 21.28
C HIS A 264 -7.28 -22.84 20.64
N PHE A 265 -7.34 -22.90 19.30
CA PHE A 265 -8.53 -23.36 18.61
C PHE A 265 -8.55 -24.87 18.31
N THR A 266 -7.39 -25.54 18.34
CA THR A 266 -7.29 -26.96 18.01
C THR A 266 -8.16 -27.80 18.95
N GLY A 267 -9.01 -28.64 18.37
CA GLY A 267 -9.90 -29.52 19.12
C GLY A 267 -11.28 -28.93 19.46
N MET A 268 -11.53 -27.66 19.15
CA MET A 268 -12.91 -27.14 19.24
C MET A 268 -13.82 -27.90 18.26
N THR A 269 -15.00 -28.32 18.73
CA THR A 269 -15.95 -29.12 17.95
C THR A 269 -17.14 -28.31 17.41
N ARG A 270 -17.23 -27.02 17.83
CA ARG A 270 -18.36 -26.14 17.46
C ARG A 270 -17.84 -24.96 16.64
N TYR A 271 -17.99 -25.03 15.32
CA TYR A 271 -17.58 -23.95 14.40
C TYR A 271 -18.26 -22.60 14.71
N GLY A 272 -19.47 -22.62 15.29
CA GLY A 272 -20.16 -21.39 15.71
C GLY A 272 -19.41 -20.64 16.81
N ASP A 273 -18.89 -21.36 17.82
CA ASP A 273 -18.14 -20.75 18.93
C ASP A 273 -16.77 -20.26 18.43
N PHE A 274 -16.09 -21.04 17.60
CA PHE A 274 -14.85 -20.62 16.91
C PHE A 274 -15.04 -19.33 16.10
N LYS A 275 -16.06 -19.27 15.23
CA LYS A 275 -16.36 -18.10 14.41
C LYS A 275 -16.73 -16.88 15.26
N LYS A 276 -17.36 -17.09 16.41
CA LYS A 276 -17.71 -16.03 17.35
C LYS A 276 -16.45 -15.36 17.93
N GLU A 277 -15.45 -16.14 18.33
CA GLU A 277 -14.19 -15.58 18.85
C GLU A 277 -13.44 -14.81 17.76
N VAL A 278 -13.39 -15.33 16.52
CA VAL A 278 -12.82 -14.60 15.38
C VAL A 278 -13.57 -13.30 15.12
N LEU A 279 -14.91 -13.31 15.20
CA LEU A 279 -15.74 -12.12 15.00
C LEU A 279 -15.45 -11.03 16.04
N GLU A 280 -15.30 -11.40 17.30
CA GLU A 280 -14.98 -10.43 18.38
C GLU A 280 -13.64 -9.72 18.10
N VAL A 281 -12.60 -10.44 17.73
CA VAL A 281 -11.30 -9.83 17.41
C VAL A 281 -11.40 -8.90 16.19
N VAL A 282 -12.21 -9.27 15.18
CA VAL A 282 -12.48 -8.38 14.05
C VAL A 282 -13.19 -7.10 14.50
N TYR A 283 -14.17 -7.20 15.37
CA TYR A 283 -14.87 -6.03 15.93
C TYR A 283 -13.96 -5.14 16.76
N GLU A 284 -13.18 -5.73 17.67
CA GLU A 284 -12.21 -4.98 18.49
C GLU A 284 -11.21 -4.20 17.64
N THR A 285 -10.84 -4.75 16.47
CA THR A 285 -9.92 -4.09 15.54
C THR A 285 -10.64 -2.98 14.74
N LEU A 286 -11.82 -3.25 14.20
CA LEU A 286 -12.46 -2.34 13.24
C LEU A 286 -13.25 -1.20 13.90
N ARG A 287 -13.88 -1.42 15.06
CA ARG A 287 -14.65 -0.36 15.77
C ARG A 287 -13.84 0.92 16.01
N PRO A 288 -12.62 0.89 16.58
CA PRO A 288 -11.85 2.11 16.78
C PRO A 288 -11.46 2.78 15.46
N ILE A 289 -11.13 2.02 14.42
CA ILE A 289 -10.83 2.55 13.09
C ILE A 289 -12.06 3.25 12.50
N GLN A 290 -13.25 2.64 12.59
CA GLN A 290 -14.50 3.19 12.08
C GLN A 290 -14.93 4.43 12.84
N ALA A 291 -14.78 4.44 14.16
CA ALA A 291 -15.09 5.59 14.99
C ALA A 291 -14.18 6.79 14.65
N GLU A 292 -12.88 6.54 14.51
CA GLU A 292 -11.93 7.59 14.13
C GLU A 292 -12.15 8.07 12.69
N TYR A 293 -12.43 7.17 11.76
CA TYR A 293 -12.79 7.54 10.40
C TYR A 293 -14.03 8.47 10.36
N ALA A 294 -15.05 8.15 11.13
CA ALA A 294 -16.26 8.97 11.21
C ALA A 294 -15.97 10.36 11.80
N ARG A 295 -15.13 10.42 12.86
CA ARG A 295 -14.69 11.69 13.48
C ARG A 295 -13.90 12.55 12.48
N LEU A 296 -12.92 11.98 11.81
CA LEU A 296 -12.09 12.67 10.84
C LEU A 296 -12.88 13.15 9.62
N SER A 297 -13.87 12.36 9.17
CA SER A 297 -14.72 12.71 8.03
C SER A 297 -15.56 13.97 8.23
N GLN A 298 -15.74 14.40 9.48
CA GLN A 298 -16.51 15.59 9.88
C GLN A 298 -15.62 16.80 10.23
N SER A 299 -14.31 16.71 9.95
CA SER A 299 -13.33 17.74 10.29
C SER A 299 -12.44 18.11 9.10
N ASP A 300 -11.78 19.25 9.18
CA ASP A 300 -10.79 19.70 8.20
C ASP A 300 -9.39 19.15 8.52
N TYR A 301 -9.25 18.34 9.57
CA TYR A 301 -7.95 17.83 10.04
C TYR A 301 -7.19 17.04 8.96
N VAL A 302 -7.90 16.28 8.13
CA VAL A 302 -7.28 15.53 7.02
C VAL A 302 -6.62 16.48 6.01
N ASP A 303 -7.31 17.58 5.68
CA ASP A 303 -6.78 18.59 4.76
C ASP A 303 -5.59 19.34 5.39
N GLU A 304 -5.61 19.62 6.70
CA GLU A 304 -4.48 20.20 7.43
C GLU A 304 -3.25 19.28 7.39
N VAL A 305 -3.43 17.98 7.62
CA VAL A 305 -2.35 16.98 7.55
C VAL A 305 -1.77 16.91 6.14
N LEU A 306 -2.62 16.82 5.12
CA LEU A 306 -2.17 16.76 3.71
C LEU A 306 -1.46 18.05 3.30
N ASN A 307 -1.92 19.22 3.73
CA ASN A 307 -1.27 20.52 3.46
C ASN A 307 0.14 20.58 4.09
N ARG A 308 0.29 20.19 5.36
CA ARG A 308 1.61 20.12 6.01
C ARG A 308 2.54 19.13 5.31
N GLY A 309 2.01 17.97 4.95
CA GLY A 309 2.74 16.94 4.22
C GLY A 309 3.20 17.42 2.85
N ARG A 310 2.30 18.06 2.07
CA ARG A 310 2.60 18.70 0.79
C ARG A 310 3.71 19.72 0.92
N ASP A 311 3.63 20.62 1.90
CA ASP A 311 4.59 21.70 2.05
C ASP A 311 5.98 21.15 2.38
N ARG A 312 6.08 20.17 3.29
CA ARG A 312 7.34 19.49 3.61
C ARG A 312 7.87 18.70 2.41
N ALA A 313 7.00 17.99 1.70
CA ALA A 313 7.39 17.23 0.51
C ALA A 313 7.93 18.16 -0.59
N ASN A 314 7.26 19.29 -0.86
CA ASN A 314 7.71 20.27 -1.85
C ASN A 314 9.05 20.92 -1.45
N GLU A 315 9.28 21.24 -0.19
CA GLU A 315 10.55 21.79 0.26
C GLU A 315 11.73 20.87 -0.10
N ILE A 316 11.61 19.59 0.19
CA ILE A 316 12.66 18.59 -0.07
C ILE A 316 12.78 18.34 -1.57
N ALA A 317 11.66 18.12 -2.24
CA ALA A 317 11.58 17.82 -3.66
C ALA A 317 12.18 18.94 -4.53
N ASN A 318 11.81 20.19 -4.27
CA ASN A 318 12.32 21.34 -5.02
C ASN A 318 13.83 21.52 -4.82
N ARG A 319 14.33 21.29 -3.60
CA ARG A 319 15.77 21.35 -3.30
C ARG A 319 16.54 20.30 -4.09
N LYS A 320 16.03 19.06 -4.13
CA LYS A 320 16.64 17.99 -4.92
C LYS A 320 16.54 18.26 -6.42
N TYR A 321 15.38 18.65 -6.90
CA TYR A 321 15.20 18.99 -8.32
C TYR A 321 16.13 20.12 -8.77
N ASP A 322 16.33 21.14 -7.95
CA ASP A 322 17.27 22.22 -8.25
C ASP A 322 18.72 21.76 -8.41
N LEU A 323 19.16 20.79 -7.62
CA LEU A 323 20.48 20.18 -7.79
C LEU A 323 20.56 19.43 -9.14
N VAL A 324 19.54 18.62 -9.43
CA VAL A 324 19.51 17.79 -10.66
C VAL A 324 19.44 18.67 -11.91
N ARG A 325 18.54 19.66 -11.96
CA ARG A 325 18.39 20.52 -13.13
C ARG A 325 19.67 21.29 -13.46
N ARG A 326 20.42 21.74 -12.43
CA ARG A 326 21.72 22.39 -12.62
C ARG A 326 22.76 21.42 -13.15
N ALA A 327 22.81 20.19 -12.63
CA ALA A 327 23.74 19.16 -13.06
C ALA A 327 23.55 18.80 -14.54
N VAL A 328 22.29 18.73 -15.02
CA VAL A 328 21.99 18.44 -16.44
C VAL A 328 22.07 19.69 -17.34
N GLY A 329 22.35 20.87 -16.77
CA GLY A 329 22.54 22.12 -17.52
C GLY A 329 21.25 22.91 -17.76
N PHE A 330 20.18 22.71 -16.98
CA PHE A 330 18.96 23.48 -17.07
C PHE A 330 19.02 24.75 -16.20
N GLY A 331 18.49 25.82 -16.72
CA GLY A 331 18.43 27.13 -16.06
C GLY A 331 19.55 28.05 -16.50
N ARG A 332 19.48 29.29 -15.96
CA ARG A 332 20.45 30.38 -16.26
C ARG A 332 21.49 30.49 -15.15
#